data_bf692f74c1e7f7516f26c1f5228292d5
#
_entry.id   bf692f74c1e7f7516f26c1f5228292d5
#
_cell.length_a   1.000
_cell.length_b   1.000
_cell.length_c   1.000
_cell.angle_alpha   90.00
_cell.angle_beta   90.00
_cell.angle_gamma   90.00
#
_symmetry.space_group_name_H-M   'P 1'
#
loop_
_entity.id
_entity.type
_entity.pdbx_description
1 polymer ?
#
loop_
_entity_poly.entity_id
_entity_poly.type
_entity_poly.pdbx_seq_one_letter_code
_entity_poly.pdbx_strand_id
1 'polypeptide(L)'
;MKRPNFLVIVADDLGFSDIGAFGGEISTPNLDRLAHAGIRFTDFHSAPACSPTRSMLLTGTDHHIAGIGTMGEVLPPGFKGAPGYEGYLNDRVVALPELLRDAGYLTLMSGKWHLGNTIDRSPWARGFERSFALLPGGASHYGGSRATASLPGPTLYTEDDQFVTVGDDFYSSDSYTDALLRYFRERPEDDERPFFAYLPFQAPHWPLQAPAELIARYRGRYDAGPDALREERLATLKRLGLCPHDVVPHPVVADGAPEWDDMTDEERAISARSMEVYAAMVDRMDWNIGRVIDYLTETGEVDDTVVIFMSDNGAEGAIVEAMPILGGLKIGRAHV
;
A
#
# COMPACT_ATOMS: atom_id res chain seq x y z
N MET A 1 7.59 -12.58 30.62
CA MET A 1 6.59 -12.64 29.54
C MET A 1 7.34 -12.75 28.22
N LYS A 2 6.91 -13.62 27.32
CA LYS A 2 7.43 -13.71 25.96
C LYS A 2 7.10 -12.40 25.24
N ARG A 3 8.05 -11.82 24.54
CA ARG A 3 7.80 -10.62 23.70
C ARG A 3 7.04 -11.04 22.46
N PRO A 4 5.98 -10.33 22.04
CA PRO A 4 5.23 -10.68 20.83
C PRO A 4 6.02 -10.39 19.55
N ASN A 5 5.70 -11.11 18.49
CA ASN A 5 6.06 -10.74 17.14
C ASN A 5 5.15 -9.61 16.65
N PHE A 6 5.61 -8.86 15.65
CA PHE A 6 4.82 -7.84 14.97
C PHE A 6 4.85 -8.06 13.46
N LEU A 7 3.67 -8.11 12.85
CA LEU A 7 3.49 -8.06 11.39
C LEU A 7 2.68 -6.81 11.06
N VAL A 8 3.32 -5.83 10.42
CA VAL A 8 2.68 -4.59 9.98
C VAL A 8 2.52 -4.64 8.47
N ILE A 9 1.28 -4.64 8.00
CA ILE A 9 0.89 -4.72 6.60
C ILE A 9 0.30 -3.37 6.19
N VAL A 10 0.80 -2.78 5.13
CA VAL A 10 0.31 -1.50 4.62
C VAL A 10 -0.11 -1.65 3.16
N ALA A 11 -1.33 -1.25 2.85
CA ALA A 11 -1.79 -1.04 1.48
C ALA A 11 -1.46 0.39 1.03
N ASP A 12 -1.29 0.60 -0.26
CA ASP A 12 -0.93 1.86 -0.90
C ASP A 12 -2.15 2.38 -1.69
N ASP A 13 -2.75 3.48 -1.26
CA ASP A 13 -3.95 4.09 -1.87
C ASP A 13 -5.23 3.23 -1.76
N LEU A 14 -5.41 2.48 -0.69
CA LEU A 14 -6.63 1.70 -0.47
C LEU A 14 -7.71 2.55 0.21
N GLY A 15 -8.90 2.56 -0.38
CA GLY A 15 -10.06 3.27 0.17
C GLY A 15 -10.63 2.59 1.42
N PHE A 16 -11.25 3.40 2.30
CA PHE A 16 -11.82 2.94 3.57
C PHE A 16 -12.79 1.76 3.41
N SER A 17 -13.67 1.84 2.40
CA SER A 17 -14.72 0.84 2.18
C SER A 17 -14.40 -0.16 1.06
N ASP A 18 -13.14 -0.32 0.66
CA ASP A 18 -12.77 -1.26 -0.42
C ASP A 18 -12.74 -2.71 0.04
N ILE A 19 -12.49 -2.97 1.32
CA ILE A 19 -12.45 -4.33 1.87
C ILE A 19 -13.78 -4.75 2.49
N GLY A 20 -14.08 -6.05 2.47
CA GLY A 20 -15.33 -6.61 2.96
C GLY A 20 -15.63 -6.30 4.42
N ALA A 21 -14.60 -6.28 5.27
CA ALA A 21 -14.70 -5.91 6.69
C ALA A 21 -15.27 -4.51 6.93
N PHE A 22 -15.14 -3.60 5.96
CA PHE A 22 -15.70 -2.24 5.96
C PHE A 22 -16.78 -2.05 4.89
N GLY A 23 -17.39 -3.12 4.44
CA GLY A 23 -18.59 -3.08 3.59
C GLY A 23 -18.32 -3.08 2.09
N GLY A 24 -17.07 -3.26 1.66
CA GLY A 24 -16.68 -3.38 0.26
C GLY A 24 -17.19 -4.66 -0.38
N GLU A 25 -17.34 -4.59 -1.70
CA GLU A 25 -17.74 -5.72 -2.55
C GLU A 25 -16.54 -6.53 -3.05
N ILE A 26 -15.31 -6.03 -2.87
CA ILE A 26 -14.10 -6.71 -3.29
C ILE A 26 -13.85 -7.91 -2.36
N SER A 27 -13.46 -9.04 -2.94
CA SER A 27 -13.20 -10.26 -2.16
C SER A 27 -11.91 -10.13 -1.34
N THR A 28 -12.07 -10.02 -0.02
CA THR A 28 -10.96 -9.89 0.94
C THR A 28 -11.10 -10.82 2.14
N PRO A 29 -11.26 -12.16 1.92
CA PRO A 29 -11.61 -13.09 3.00
C PRO A 29 -10.55 -13.17 4.12
N ASN A 30 -9.27 -12.91 3.81
CA ASN A 30 -8.20 -12.97 4.80
C ASN A 30 -8.19 -11.74 5.70
N LEU A 31 -8.35 -10.55 5.13
CA LEU A 31 -8.53 -9.30 5.88
C LEU A 31 -9.83 -9.31 6.68
N ASP A 32 -10.91 -9.85 6.11
CA ASP A 32 -12.19 -10.00 6.81
C ASP A 32 -12.04 -10.91 8.04
N ARG A 33 -11.32 -12.03 7.91
CA ARG A 33 -11.00 -12.94 9.02
C ARG A 33 -10.23 -12.23 10.13
N LEU A 34 -9.18 -11.45 9.78
CA LEU A 34 -8.42 -10.66 10.75
C LEU A 34 -9.30 -9.62 11.45
N ALA A 35 -10.13 -8.92 10.70
CA ALA A 35 -11.04 -7.90 11.24
C ALA A 35 -12.10 -8.49 12.20
N HIS A 36 -12.59 -9.70 11.91
CA HIS A 36 -13.54 -10.38 12.79
C HIS A 36 -12.89 -10.97 14.06
N ALA A 37 -11.63 -11.36 13.98
CA ALA A 37 -10.86 -11.87 15.11
C ALA A 37 -10.24 -10.76 15.98
N GLY A 38 -10.15 -9.53 15.46
CA GLY A 38 -9.45 -8.42 16.05
C GLY A 38 -10.32 -7.18 16.29
N ILE A 39 -9.69 -6.02 16.15
CA ILE A 39 -10.31 -4.71 16.34
C ILE A 39 -10.30 -3.95 15.01
N ARG A 40 -11.44 -3.35 14.65
CA ARG A 40 -11.58 -2.43 13.52
C ARG A 40 -11.66 -1.00 14.06
N PHE A 41 -10.79 -0.13 13.55
CA PHE A 41 -10.82 1.30 13.88
C PHE A 41 -11.65 2.03 12.83
N THR A 42 -12.68 2.74 13.25
CA THR A 42 -13.57 3.54 12.38
C THR A 42 -13.21 5.01 12.34
N ASP A 43 -12.30 5.44 13.23
CA ASP A 43 -11.81 6.82 13.37
C ASP A 43 -10.28 6.78 13.46
N PHE A 44 -9.63 6.23 12.42
CA PHE A 44 -8.19 6.13 12.28
C PHE A 44 -7.73 7.06 11.16
N HIS A 45 -6.78 7.94 11.47
CA HIS A 45 -6.28 8.96 10.55
C HIS A 45 -4.83 8.72 10.19
N SER A 46 -4.50 8.95 8.93
CA SER A 46 -3.15 8.97 8.38
C SER A 46 -2.82 10.37 7.83
N ALA A 47 -1.61 10.59 7.39
CA ALA A 47 -1.31 11.76 6.56
C ALA A 47 -1.98 11.62 5.17
N PRO A 48 -2.17 12.72 4.43
CA PRO A 48 -2.90 12.69 3.15
C PRO A 48 -2.09 12.09 1.98
N ALA A 49 -0.91 11.53 2.25
CA ALA A 49 -0.03 10.96 1.22
C ALA A 49 0.86 9.85 1.79
N CYS A 50 1.34 8.97 0.91
CA CYS A 50 2.03 7.74 1.27
C CYS A 50 3.35 7.95 2.03
N SER A 51 4.33 8.70 1.51
CA SER A 51 5.61 8.84 2.24
C SER A 51 5.50 9.62 3.54
N PRO A 52 4.68 10.68 3.68
CA PRO A 52 4.38 11.29 4.98
C PRO A 52 3.84 10.29 6.02
N THR A 53 2.82 9.49 5.65
CA THR A 53 2.28 8.46 6.55
C THR A 53 3.31 7.41 6.92
N ARG A 54 4.07 6.89 5.94
CA ARG A 54 5.11 5.87 6.18
C ARG A 54 6.20 6.39 7.10
N SER A 55 6.59 7.67 6.98
CA SER A 55 7.56 8.27 7.88
C SER A 55 7.03 8.38 9.32
N MET A 56 5.77 8.80 9.50
CA MET A 56 5.12 8.85 10.81
C MET A 56 4.95 7.46 11.43
N LEU A 57 4.53 6.47 10.64
CA LEU A 57 4.38 5.08 11.08
C LEU A 57 5.69 4.50 11.62
N LEU A 58 6.79 4.73 10.89
CA LEU A 58 8.08 4.14 11.22
C LEU A 58 8.91 4.96 12.21
N THR A 59 8.48 6.19 12.60
CA THR A 59 9.25 7.01 13.53
C THR A 59 8.45 7.49 14.75
N GLY A 60 7.12 7.39 14.71
CA GLY A 60 6.26 7.98 15.73
C GLY A 60 6.36 9.51 15.80
N THR A 61 6.88 10.17 14.76
CA THR A 61 7.21 11.60 14.73
C THR A 61 6.51 12.28 13.56
N ASP A 62 6.17 13.55 13.69
CA ASP A 62 5.62 14.37 12.60
C ASP A 62 6.51 14.28 11.35
N HIS A 63 5.88 14.12 10.20
CA HIS A 63 6.57 13.86 8.93
C HIS A 63 7.48 15.01 8.47
N HIS A 64 7.20 16.27 8.84
CA HIS A 64 8.12 17.39 8.59
C HIS A 64 9.39 17.26 9.42
N ILE A 65 9.29 16.86 10.69
CA ILE A 65 10.48 16.62 11.53
C ILE A 65 11.31 15.48 10.93
N ALA A 66 10.64 14.46 10.40
CA ALA A 66 11.28 13.32 9.78
C ALA A 66 11.91 13.61 8.39
N GLY A 67 11.64 14.78 7.80
CA GLY A 67 12.19 15.18 6.51
C GLY A 67 11.29 14.94 5.30
N ILE A 68 10.06 14.53 5.56
CA ILE A 68 9.06 14.15 4.55
C ILE A 68 7.85 15.10 4.64
N GLY A 69 8.07 16.41 4.58
CA GLY A 69 6.99 17.41 4.57
C GLY A 69 6.03 17.27 3.39
N THR A 70 6.50 16.69 2.31
CA THR A 70 5.72 16.20 1.15
C THR A 70 6.49 15.06 0.48
N MET A 71 5.85 14.38 -0.48
CA MET A 71 6.52 13.37 -1.32
C MET A 71 7.65 14.02 -2.13
N GLY A 72 8.79 13.32 -2.26
CA GLY A 72 9.97 13.83 -2.95
C GLY A 72 9.73 14.15 -4.43
N GLU A 73 8.84 13.41 -5.08
CA GLU A 73 8.48 13.53 -6.50
C GLU A 73 7.68 14.81 -6.82
N VAL A 74 6.92 15.29 -5.84
CA VAL A 74 6.06 16.48 -5.99
C VAL A 74 6.57 17.69 -5.18
N LEU A 75 7.82 17.62 -4.72
CA LEU A 75 8.44 18.69 -3.94
C LEU A 75 8.58 19.98 -4.79
N PRO A 76 7.89 21.08 -4.41
CA PRO A 76 8.02 22.33 -5.13
C PRO A 76 9.47 22.85 -5.10
N PRO A 77 9.98 23.44 -6.20
CA PRO A 77 11.37 23.89 -6.28
C PRO A 77 11.80 24.84 -5.15
N GLY A 78 10.89 25.66 -4.63
CA GLY A 78 11.14 26.58 -3.53
C GLY A 78 11.38 25.92 -2.16
N PHE A 79 11.04 24.64 -2.00
CA PHE A 79 11.23 23.87 -0.77
C PHE A 79 12.44 22.93 -0.83
N LYS A 80 13.07 22.77 -2.01
CA LYS A 80 14.21 21.89 -2.19
C LYS A 80 15.37 22.31 -1.28
N GLY A 81 15.76 21.40 -0.38
CA GLY A 81 16.82 21.64 0.61
C GLY A 81 16.37 22.41 1.85
N ALA A 82 15.09 22.74 2.00
CA ALA A 82 14.57 23.32 3.23
C ALA A 82 14.45 22.23 4.32
N PRO A 83 14.69 22.57 5.60
CA PRO A 83 14.50 21.64 6.71
C PRO A 83 13.06 21.12 6.75
N GLY A 84 12.90 19.80 6.87
CA GLY A 84 11.59 19.15 6.84
C GLY A 84 11.12 18.74 5.45
N TYR A 85 11.85 19.09 4.40
CA TYR A 85 11.58 18.79 3.00
C TYR A 85 12.79 18.15 2.31
N GLU A 86 13.52 17.32 3.06
CA GLU A 86 14.68 16.60 2.55
C GLU A 86 14.29 15.56 1.47
N GLY A 87 13.04 15.08 1.49
CA GLY A 87 12.53 14.07 0.57
C GLY A 87 13.00 12.64 0.90
N TYR A 88 13.57 12.46 2.08
CA TYR A 88 13.98 11.16 2.64
C TYR A 88 13.93 11.19 4.16
N LEU A 89 13.87 10.02 4.78
CA LEU A 89 13.90 9.89 6.24
C LEU A 89 15.25 10.38 6.77
N ASN A 90 15.26 11.55 7.41
CA ASN A 90 16.48 12.23 7.85
C ASN A 90 17.07 11.63 9.13
N ASP A 91 18.26 12.11 9.51
CA ASP A 91 19.01 11.60 10.68
C ASP A 91 18.60 12.27 12.02
N ARG A 92 17.54 13.10 12.02
CA ARG A 92 16.96 13.69 13.23
C ARG A 92 15.99 12.76 13.96
N VAL A 93 15.59 11.68 13.29
CA VAL A 93 14.65 10.69 13.83
C VAL A 93 15.26 9.31 13.80
N VAL A 94 14.90 8.50 14.80
CA VAL A 94 15.21 7.08 14.85
C VAL A 94 14.03 6.31 14.27
N ALA A 95 14.31 5.32 13.42
CA ALA A 95 13.27 4.50 12.87
C ALA A 95 12.93 3.32 13.81
N LEU A 96 11.65 2.91 13.80
CA LEU A 96 11.16 1.79 14.60
C LEU A 96 11.97 0.49 14.43
N PRO A 97 12.37 0.09 13.19
CA PRO A 97 13.21 -1.09 13.04
C PRO A 97 14.60 -0.94 13.68
N GLU A 98 15.19 0.27 13.74
CA GLU A 98 16.44 0.50 14.47
C GLU A 98 16.25 0.20 15.97
N LEU A 99 15.18 0.72 16.58
CA LEU A 99 14.86 0.49 17.99
C LEU A 99 14.55 -0.98 18.30
N LEU A 100 13.79 -1.64 17.42
CA LEU A 100 13.42 -3.04 17.62
C LEU A 100 14.62 -3.98 17.42
N ARG A 101 15.50 -3.71 16.46
CA ARG A 101 16.75 -4.45 16.28
C ARG A 101 17.62 -4.32 17.54
N ASP A 102 17.78 -3.12 18.07
CA ASP A 102 18.56 -2.87 19.31
C ASP A 102 17.90 -3.56 20.53
N ALA A 103 16.58 -3.72 20.51
CA ALA A 103 15.83 -4.50 21.50
C ALA A 103 15.91 -6.03 21.25
N GLY A 104 16.64 -6.49 20.24
CA GLY A 104 16.84 -7.90 19.92
C GLY A 104 15.72 -8.55 19.15
N TYR A 105 14.99 -7.80 18.32
CA TYR A 105 14.08 -8.35 17.32
C TYR A 105 14.83 -8.66 16.02
N LEU A 106 14.39 -9.70 15.32
CA LEU A 106 14.69 -9.88 13.91
C LEU A 106 13.84 -8.92 13.10
N THR A 107 14.45 -8.03 12.31
CA THR A 107 13.75 -6.97 11.57
C THR A 107 13.75 -7.27 10.08
N LEU A 108 12.55 -7.44 9.51
CA LEU A 108 12.33 -7.86 8.13
C LEU A 108 11.44 -6.86 7.39
N MET A 109 11.75 -6.59 6.13
CA MET A 109 10.89 -5.79 5.25
C MET A 109 10.79 -6.40 3.87
N SER A 110 9.59 -6.34 3.26
CA SER A 110 9.44 -6.60 1.84
C SER A 110 8.31 -5.77 1.25
N GLY A 111 8.63 -4.86 0.30
CA GLY A 111 7.63 -4.01 -0.36
C GLY A 111 8.10 -2.58 -0.65
N LYS A 112 7.13 -1.64 -0.74
CA LYS A 112 7.38 -0.22 -1.02
C LYS A 112 7.98 0.49 0.19
N TRP A 113 9.11 1.18 -0.02
CA TRP A 113 9.78 2.00 0.99
C TRP A 113 9.30 3.45 0.99
N HIS A 114 9.57 4.17 -0.07
CA HIS A 114 9.20 5.58 -0.31
C HIS A 114 9.74 6.58 0.73
N LEU A 115 10.88 6.28 1.36
CA LEU A 115 11.52 7.11 2.38
C LEU A 115 12.99 7.41 2.08
N GLY A 116 13.38 7.28 0.80
CA GLY A 116 14.72 7.57 0.27
C GLY A 116 15.12 6.61 -0.84
N ASN A 117 15.88 7.11 -1.83
CA ASN A 117 16.16 6.43 -3.10
C ASN A 117 17.63 6.00 -3.24
N THR A 118 18.40 5.99 -2.15
CA THR A 118 19.82 5.62 -2.14
C THR A 118 20.07 4.52 -1.11
N ILE A 119 21.16 3.78 -1.23
CA ILE A 119 21.48 2.66 -0.31
C ILE A 119 21.61 3.14 1.13
N ASP A 120 22.24 4.30 1.36
CA ASP A 120 22.38 4.90 2.69
C ASP A 120 21.06 5.44 3.29
N ARG A 121 19.97 5.41 2.51
CA ARG A 121 18.60 5.78 2.92
C ARG A 121 17.60 4.63 2.73
N SER A 122 18.10 3.45 2.38
CA SER A 122 17.29 2.24 2.17
C SER A 122 16.80 1.66 3.51
N PRO A 123 15.87 0.70 3.47
CA PRO A 123 15.42 0.00 4.68
C PRO A 123 16.56 -0.64 5.46
N TRP A 124 17.52 -1.24 4.74
CA TRP A 124 18.71 -1.84 5.36
C TRP A 124 19.50 -0.82 6.19
N ALA A 125 19.74 0.38 5.65
CA ALA A 125 20.42 1.46 6.39
C ALA A 125 19.61 2.00 7.57
N ARG A 126 18.29 1.75 7.58
CA ARG A 126 17.36 2.19 8.62
C ARG A 126 16.86 1.07 9.52
N GLY A 127 17.67 0.01 9.69
CA GLY A 127 17.55 -0.96 10.76
C GLY A 127 16.88 -2.27 10.41
N PHE A 128 16.50 -2.53 9.17
CA PHE A 128 16.07 -3.85 8.74
C PHE A 128 17.27 -4.75 8.45
N GLU A 129 17.31 -5.93 9.06
CA GLU A 129 18.37 -6.93 8.86
C GLU A 129 18.27 -7.60 7.49
N ARG A 130 17.02 -7.81 7.02
CA ARG A 130 16.75 -8.29 5.66
C ARG A 130 15.68 -7.41 5.04
N SER A 131 15.88 -7.04 3.80
CA SER A 131 14.91 -6.21 3.08
C SER A 131 14.92 -6.47 1.58
N PHE A 132 13.73 -6.57 0.99
CA PHE A 132 13.52 -6.47 -0.46
C PHE A 132 12.59 -5.29 -0.73
N ALA A 133 13.08 -4.21 -1.32
CA ALA A 133 12.37 -2.96 -1.33
C ALA A 133 12.31 -2.26 -2.69
N LEU A 134 11.13 -1.77 -3.06
CA LEU A 134 10.94 -0.70 -4.03
C LEU A 134 11.24 0.63 -3.32
N LEU A 135 12.28 1.34 -3.72
CA LEU A 135 12.69 2.59 -3.07
C LEU A 135 11.79 3.78 -3.43
N PRO A 136 11.43 4.06 -4.72
CA PRO A 136 10.59 5.20 -5.11
C PRO A 136 9.11 5.00 -4.74
N GLY A 137 8.31 6.05 -4.97
CA GLY A 137 6.89 6.10 -4.65
C GLY A 137 6.00 5.13 -5.42
N GLY A 138 6.44 4.65 -6.58
CA GLY A 138 5.71 3.68 -7.37
C GLY A 138 6.51 3.17 -8.56
N ALA A 139 6.09 2.03 -9.08
CA ALA A 139 6.67 1.39 -10.26
C ALA A 139 5.61 0.54 -10.98
N SER A 140 5.93 -0.01 -12.13
CA SER A 140 5.13 -1.08 -12.72
C SER A 140 4.98 -2.25 -11.74
N HIS A 141 3.78 -2.84 -11.65
CA HIS A 141 3.57 -4.05 -10.85
C HIS A 141 4.17 -5.29 -11.50
N TYR A 142 4.47 -5.25 -12.80
CA TYR A 142 5.21 -6.29 -13.51
C TYR A 142 6.64 -5.87 -13.75
N GLY A 143 7.56 -6.84 -13.73
CA GLY A 143 8.98 -6.63 -14.00
C GLY A 143 9.40 -6.96 -15.43
N GLY A 144 10.69 -6.82 -15.72
CA GLY A 144 11.32 -7.22 -16.97
C GLY A 144 10.67 -6.60 -18.21
N SER A 145 10.41 -7.42 -19.21
CA SER A 145 9.77 -7.02 -20.48
C SER A 145 8.28 -6.64 -20.34
N ARG A 146 7.64 -6.98 -19.21
CA ARG A 146 6.24 -6.66 -18.91
C ARG A 146 6.10 -5.33 -18.17
N ALA A 147 7.22 -4.73 -17.75
CA ALA A 147 7.20 -3.45 -17.03
C ALA A 147 6.69 -2.32 -17.94
N THR A 148 5.82 -1.49 -17.41
CA THR A 148 5.34 -0.26 -18.07
C THR A 148 5.97 0.96 -17.41
N ALA A 149 6.05 2.08 -18.12
CA ALA A 149 6.43 3.35 -17.50
C ALA A 149 5.40 3.71 -16.41
N SER A 150 5.89 4.15 -15.26
CA SER A 150 5.07 4.63 -14.16
C SER A 150 5.49 6.06 -13.77
N LEU A 151 6.10 6.24 -12.62
CA LEU A 151 6.61 7.55 -12.20
C LEU A 151 7.81 7.99 -13.05
N PRO A 152 8.05 9.32 -13.19
CA PRO A 152 9.29 9.83 -13.74
C PRO A 152 10.50 9.39 -12.88
N GLY A 153 11.52 8.83 -13.53
CA GLY A 153 12.72 8.38 -12.86
C GLY A 153 12.97 6.88 -12.98
N PRO A 154 14.11 6.40 -12.48
CA PRO A 154 14.44 4.99 -12.53
C PRO A 154 13.60 4.19 -11.52
N THR A 155 13.15 3.00 -11.92
CA THR A 155 12.65 2.00 -10.98
C THR A 155 13.83 1.43 -10.21
N LEU A 156 13.85 1.61 -8.90
CA LEU A 156 14.96 1.21 -8.04
C LEU A 156 14.47 0.16 -7.05
N TYR A 157 14.98 -1.05 -7.18
CA TYR A 157 14.81 -2.12 -6.21
C TYR A 157 16.12 -2.39 -5.47
N THR A 158 16.02 -2.72 -4.19
CA THR A 158 17.15 -3.21 -3.40
C THR A 158 16.83 -4.54 -2.75
N GLU A 159 17.84 -5.38 -2.61
CA GLU A 159 17.84 -6.48 -1.65
C GLU A 159 18.98 -6.21 -0.68
N ASP A 160 18.62 -6.03 0.58
CA ASP A 160 19.50 -5.58 1.65
C ASP A 160 20.26 -4.29 1.25
N ASP A 161 21.59 -4.31 1.17
CA ASP A 161 22.46 -3.18 0.82
C ASP A 161 22.82 -3.10 -0.70
N GLN A 162 22.15 -3.89 -1.55
CA GLN A 162 22.45 -3.95 -2.98
C GLN A 162 21.27 -3.54 -3.84
N PHE A 163 21.53 -2.79 -4.92
CA PHE A 163 20.55 -2.62 -5.99
C PHE A 163 20.36 -3.92 -6.75
N VAL A 164 19.10 -4.25 -7.04
CA VAL A 164 18.72 -5.43 -7.82
C VAL A 164 17.77 -5.08 -8.95
N THR A 165 17.70 -5.94 -9.95
CA THR A 165 16.74 -5.87 -11.06
C THR A 165 15.70 -6.97 -10.91
N VAL A 166 14.45 -6.66 -11.25
CA VAL A 166 13.35 -7.62 -11.23
C VAL A 166 13.08 -8.15 -12.66
N GLY A 167 12.85 -9.44 -12.77
CA GLY A 167 12.67 -10.16 -14.03
C GLY A 167 11.22 -10.25 -14.53
N ASP A 168 10.98 -11.04 -15.56
CA ASP A 168 9.69 -11.21 -16.21
C ASP A 168 8.64 -11.96 -15.36
N ASP A 169 9.08 -12.72 -14.37
CA ASP A 169 8.28 -13.45 -13.39
C ASP A 169 7.81 -12.59 -12.22
N PHE A 170 8.31 -11.35 -12.14
CA PHE A 170 7.95 -10.43 -11.07
C PHE A 170 6.51 -9.91 -11.24
N TYR A 171 5.72 -10.07 -10.17
CA TYR A 171 4.50 -9.33 -9.91
C TYR A 171 4.55 -8.82 -8.46
N SER A 172 4.44 -7.51 -8.25
CA SER A 172 4.81 -6.84 -6.99
C SER A 172 4.23 -7.51 -5.74
N SER A 173 2.90 -7.73 -5.68
CA SER A 173 2.25 -8.31 -4.50
C SER A 173 2.76 -9.73 -4.21
N ASP A 174 2.95 -10.55 -5.25
CA ASP A 174 3.44 -11.92 -5.11
C ASP A 174 4.90 -11.91 -4.67
N SER A 175 5.74 -11.14 -5.36
CA SER A 175 7.19 -11.11 -5.15
C SER A 175 7.56 -10.55 -3.78
N TYR A 176 6.83 -9.54 -3.28
CA TYR A 176 7.04 -9.03 -1.92
C TYR A 176 6.70 -10.08 -0.88
N THR A 177 5.61 -10.80 -1.07
CA THR A 177 5.21 -11.89 -0.18
C THR A 177 6.20 -13.04 -0.22
N ASP A 178 6.64 -13.44 -1.42
CA ASP A 178 7.64 -14.51 -1.61
C ASP A 178 8.96 -14.16 -0.90
N ALA A 179 9.43 -12.92 -1.02
CA ALA A 179 10.64 -12.47 -0.36
C ALA A 179 10.50 -12.49 1.17
N LEU A 180 9.37 -12.01 1.73
CA LEU A 180 9.15 -12.07 3.17
C LEU A 180 9.07 -13.52 3.68
N LEU A 181 8.34 -14.39 2.99
CA LEU A 181 8.25 -15.81 3.33
C LEU A 181 9.61 -16.53 3.21
N ARG A 182 10.43 -16.13 2.24
CA ARG A 182 11.80 -16.62 2.12
C ARG A 182 12.63 -16.20 3.33
N TYR A 183 12.58 -14.96 3.77
CA TYR A 183 13.29 -14.50 4.97
C TYR A 183 12.87 -15.23 6.24
N PHE A 184 11.58 -15.53 6.40
CA PHE A 184 11.12 -16.37 7.52
C PHE A 184 11.69 -17.78 7.47
N ARG A 185 11.74 -18.41 6.28
CA ARG A 185 12.28 -19.77 6.10
C ARG A 185 13.81 -19.86 6.24
N GLU A 186 14.51 -18.78 5.89
CA GLU A 186 15.97 -18.67 6.03
C GLU A 186 16.40 -18.39 7.47
N ARG A 187 15.47 -18.10 8.38
CA ARG A 187 15.76 -17.93 9.81
C ARG A 187 16.32 -19.24 10.36
N PRO A 188 17.50 -19.21 11.07
CA PRO A 188 18.04 -20.38 11.74
C PRO A 188 17.02 -21.01 12.72
N GLU A 189 16.99 -22.34 12.81
CA GLU A 189 16.05 -23.06 13.68
C GLU A 189 16.25 -22.73 15.18
N ASP A 190 17.45 -22.29 15.56
CA ASP A 190 17.80 -21.86 16.92
C ASP A 190 17.64 -20.36 17.16
N ASP A 191 17.13 -19.60 16.18
CA ASP A 191 16.85 -18.17 16.35
C ASP A 191 15.48 -17.96 17.04
N GLU A 192 15.50 -17.85 18.37
CA GLU A 192 14.32 -17.60 19.20
C GLU A 192 13.90 -16.13 19.30
N ARG A 193 14.56 -15.23 18.57
CA ARG A 193 14.20 -13.80 18.59
C ARG A 193 12.78 -13.60 18.10
N PRO A 194 11.98 -12.71 18.75
CA PRO A 194 10.75 -12.24 18.14
C PRO A 194 11.07 -11.45 16.88
N PHE A 195 10.15 -11.42 15.92
CA PHE A 195 10.34 -10.65 14.69
C PHE A 195 9.49 -9.37 14.66
N PHE A 196 9.98 -8.38 13.94
CA PHE A 196 9.24 -7.27 13.39
C PHE A 196 9.30 -7.38 11.86
N ALA A 197 8.17 -7.69 11.25
CA ALA A 197 8.02 -7.79 9.81
C ALA A 197 7.14 -6.64 9.28
N TYR A 198 7.66 -5.88 8.31
CA TYR A 198 6.97 -4.81 7.62
C TYR A 198 6.71 -5.23 6.18
N LEU A 199 5.44 -5.37 5.81
CA LEU A 199 4.98 -5.78 4.48
C LEU A 199 4.14 -4.67 3.84
N PRO A 200 4.78 -3.61 3.33
CA PRO A 200 4.10 -2.53 2.65
C PRO A 200 3.92 -2.88 1.17
N PHE A 201 2.70 -3.28 0.80
CA PHE A 201 2.36 -3.49 -0.60
C PHE A 201 2.41 -2.17 -1.38
N GLN A 202 2.68 -2.26 -2.67
CA GLN A 202 2.46 -1.18 -3.62
C GLN A 202 1.02 -1.20 -4.14
N ALA A 203 0.31 -2.33 -4.02
CA ALA A 203 -1.09 -2.45 -4.40
C ALA A 203 -2.00 -1.74 -3.37
N PRO A 204 -3.12 -1.13 -3.84
CA PRO A 204 -3.59 -1.01 -5.22
C PRO A 204 -3.18 0.28 -5.96
N HIS A 205 -2.08 0.95 -5.57
CA HIS A 205 -1.55 2.15 -6.23
C HIS A 205 -1.36 1.92 -7.74
N TRP A 206 -1.61 2.96 -8.55
CA TRP A 206 -1.35 2.90 -9.99
C TRP A 206 0.16 2.68 -10.32
N PRO A 207 0.48 2.16 -11.54
CA PRO A 207 -0.41 1.80 -12.65
C PRO A 207 -1.30 0.60 -12.32
N LEU A 208 -2.57 0.67 -12.72
CA LEU A 208 -3.51 -0.42 -12.45
C LEU A 208 -3.15 -1.65 -13.29
N GLN A 209 -2.65 -2.68 -12.64
CA GLN A 209 -2.16 -3.90 -13.29
C GLN A 209 -2.45 -5.11 -12.40
N ALA A 210 -3.15 -6.10 -12.93
CA ALA A 210 -3.42 -7.35 -12.25
C ALA A 210 -3.41 -8.53 -13.23
N PRO A 211 -3.29 -9.78 -12.74
CA PRO A 211 -3.47 -10.96 -13.56
C PRO A 211 -4.84 -11.01 -14.25
N ALA A 212 -4.85 -11.33 -15.53
CA ALA A 212 -6.05 -11.26 -16.37
C ALA A 212 -7.23 -12.11 -15.84
N GLU A 213 -6.92 -13.27 -15.27
CA GLU A 213 -7.91 -14.18 -14.69
C GLU A 213 -8.58 -13.58 -13.44
N LEU A 214 -7.88 -12.74 -12.66
CA LEU A 214 -8.48 -12.03 -11.52
C LEU A 214 -9.34 -10.87 -12.00
N ILE A 215 -8.88 -10.09 -12.97
CA ILE A 215 -9.69 -9.02 -13.56
C ILE A 215 -11.01 -9.57 -14.12
N ALA A 216 -10.96 -10.76 -14.73
CA ALA A 216 -12.15 -11.41 -15.31
C ALA A 216 -13.22 -11.74 -14.24
N ARG A 217 -12.87 -11.90 -12.96
CA ARG A 217 -13.83 -12.14 -11.87
C ARG A 217 -14.73 -10.94 -11.60
N TYR A 218 -14.23 -9.73 -11.87
CA TYR A 218 -14.92 -8.47 -11.61
C TYR A 218 -15.61 -7.89 -12.84
N ARG A 219 -15.59 -8.62 -13.99
CA ARG A 219 -16.17 -8.14 -15.24
C ARG A 219 -17.64 -7.74 -15.07
N GLY A 220 -17.94 -6.49 -15.45
CA GLY A 220 -19.29 -5.91 -15.40
C GLY A 220 -19.76 -5.51 -13.99
N ARG A 221 -18.95 -5.69 -12.96
CA ARG A 221 -19.31 -5.35 -11.59
C ARG A 221 -19.52 -3.85 -11.38
N TYR A 222 -18.84 -3.03 -12.18
CA TYR A 222 -18.78 -1.58 -12.02
C TYR A 222 -19.50 -0.81 -13.15
N ASP A 223 -20.27 -1.50 -14.00
CA ASP A 223 -20.98 -0.89 -15.13
C ASP A 223 -22.04 0.12 -14.69
N ALA A 224 -22.57 0.01 -13.47
CA ALA A 224 -23.54 0.95 -12.91
C ALA A 224 -22.92 2.29 -12.43
N GLY A 225 -21.59 2.39 -12.44
CA GLY A 225 -20.86 3.60 -12.09
C GLY A 225 -20.60 3.83 -10.60
N PRO A 226 -19.84 4.89 -10.29
CA PRO A 226 -19.35 5.16 -8.94
C PRO A 226 -20.46 5.56 -7.95
N ASP A 227 -21.52 6.22 -8.39
CA ASP A 227 -22.61 6.60 -7.51
C ASP A 227 -23.40 5.38 -7.01
N ALA A 228 -23.67 4.42 -7.89
CA ALA A 228 -24.31 3.17 -7.52
C ALA A 228 -23.45 2.37 -6.53
N LEU A 229 -22.15 2.32 -6.77
CA LEU A 229 -21.19 1.66 -5.88
C LEU A 229 -21.14 2.35 -4.51
N ARG A 230 -21.09 3.66 -4.46
CA ARG A 230 -21.12 4.44 -3.21
C ARG A 230 -22.36 4.14 -2.39
N GLU A 231 -23.54 4.12 -3.00
CA GLU A 231 -24.80 3.83 -2.32
C GLU A 231 -24.82 2.39 -1.77
N GLU A 232 -24.32 1.42 -2.52
CA GLU A 232 -24.20 0.03 -2.08
C GLU A 232 -23.29 -0.10 -0.86
N ARG A 233 -22.10 0.49 -0.93
CA ARG A 233 -21.11 0.48 0.16
C ARG A 233 -21.64 1.20 1.39
N LEU A 234 -22.28 2.37 1.23
CA LEU A 234 -22.88 3.11 2.34
C LEU A 234 -23.99 2.31 3.03
N ALA A 235 -24.84 1.67 2.25
CA ALA A 235 -25.89 0.81 2.81
C ALA A 235 -25.28 -0.33 3.63
N THR A 236 -24.19 -0.90 3.18
CA THR A 236 -23.46 -1.96 3.90
C THR A 236 -22.78 -1.42 5.17
N LEU A 237 -22.12 -0.26 5.13
CA LEU A 237 -21.53 0.39 6.31
C LEU A 237 -22.57 0.66 7.39
N LYS A 238 -23.76 1.17 7.02
CA LYS A 238 -24.88 1.41 7.92
C LYS A 238 -25.37 0.11 8.54
N ARG A 239 -25.53 -0.95 7.74
CA ARG A 239 -25.95 -2.30 8.20
C ARG A 239 -24.94 -2.91 9.18
N LEU A 240 -23.66 -2.70 8.96
CA LEU A 240 -22.57 -3.16 9.83
C LEU A 240 -22.41 -2.29 11.09
N GLY A 241 -23.12 -1.16 11.20
CA GLY A 241 -23.00 -0.21 12.32
C GLY A 241 -21.65 0.54 12.34
N LEU A 242 -20.99 0.65 11.18
CA LEU A 242 -19.68 1.30 11.05
C LEU A 242 -19.79 2.81 10.76
N CYS A 243 -20.98 3.29 10.44
CA CYS A 243 -21.30 4.71 10.36
C CYS A 243 -22.72 4.99 10.84
N PRO A 244 -23.04 6.24 11.26
CA PRO A 244 -24.40 6.62 11.64
C PRO A 244 -25.40 6.42 10.50
N HIS A 245 -26.66 6.07 10.85
CA HIS A 245 -27.70 5.83 9.85
C HIS A 245 -28.14 7.08 9.08
N ASP A 246 -27.96 8.25 9.67
CA ASP A 246 -28.31 9.57 9.10
C ASP A 246 -27.18 10.22 8.31
N VAL A 247 -26.06 9.52 8.10
CA VAL A 247 -24.98 10.01 7.24
C VAL A 247 -25.50 10.28 5.85
N VAL A 248 -25.25 11.51 5.37
CA VAL A 248 -25.46 11.94 3.99
C VAL A 248 -24.12 11.86 3.27
N PRO A 249 -23.97 11.01 2.26
CA PRO A 249 -22.70 10.89 1.54
C PRO A 249 -22.44 12.14 0.71
N HIS A 250 -21.17 12.50 0.61
CA HIS A 250 -20.73 13.51 -0.34
C HIS A 250 -20.95 13.01 -1.78
N PRO A 251 -21.31 13.86 -2.75
CA PRO A 251 -21.31 13.47 -4.15
C PRO A 251 -19.97 12.88 -4.59
N VAL A 252 -19.99 11.93 -5.51
CA VAL A 252 -18.74 11.44 -6.14
C VAL A 252 -18.26 12.52 -7.08
N VAL A 253 -17.13 13.12 -6.74
CA VAL A 253 -16.51 14.19 -7.54
C VAL A 253 -15.02 13.91 -7.66
N ALA A 254 -14.47 14.16 -8.85
CA ALA A 254 -13.03 14.14 -9.07
C ALA A 254 -12.67 15.35 -9.94
N ASP A 255 -11.69 16.14 -9.50
CA ASP A 255 -11.25 17.34 -10.21
C ASP A 255 -10.86 17.01 -11.66
N GLY A 256 -11.54 17.68 -12.62
CA GLY A 256 -11.29 17.49 -14.05
C GLY A 256 -11.91 16.23 -14.67
N ALA A 257 -12.62 15.38 -13.90
CA ALA A 257 -13.43 14.30 -14.46
C ALA A 257 -14.86 14.78 -14.76
N PRO A 258 -15.47 14.35 -15.87
CA PRO A 258 -16.91 14.57 -16.11
C PRO A 258 -17.72 13.74 -15.09
N GLU A 259 -18.93 14.21 -14.78
CA GLU A 259 -19.92 13.41 -14.06
C GLU A 259 -20.22 12.12 -14.83
N TRP A 260 -20.59 11.04 -14.12
CA TRP A 260 -20.84 9.73 -14.74
C TRP A 260 -21.86 9.80 -15.89
N ASP A 261 -22.93 10.58 -15.71
CA ASP A 261 -24.01 10.71 -16.69
C ASP A 261 -23.59 11.54 -17.92
N ASP A 262 -22.57 12.39 -17.80
CA ASP A 262 -22.01 13.20 -18.87
C ASP A 262 -20.92 12.47 -19.67
N MET A 263 -20.45 11.31 -19.19
CA MET A 263 -19.45 10.48 -19.86
C MET A 263 -20.05 9.80 -21.11
N THR A 264 -19.23 9.64 -22.13
CA THR A 264 -19.53 8.76 -23.27
C THR A 264 -19.55 7.30 -22.84
N ASP A 265 -20.15 6.41 -23.65
CA ASP A 265 -20.14 4.97 -23.38
C ASP A 265 -18.71 4.41 -23.31
N GLU A 266 -17.79 4.94 -24.10
CA GLU A 266 -16.36 4.54 -24.07
C GLU A 266 -15.69 4.96 -22.77
N GLU A 267 -15.92 6.19 -22.29
CA GLU A 267 -15.36 6.68 -21.02
C GLU A 267 -15.91 5.90 -19.84
N ARG A 268 -17.22 5.60 -19.84
CA ARG A 268 -17.84 4.73 -18.82
C ARG A 268 -17.21 3.32 -18.82
N ALA A 269 -17.02 2.75 -20.01
CA ALA A 269 -16.40 1.42 -20.12
C ALA A 269 -14.94 1.42 -19.63
N ILE A 270 -14.17 2.48 -19.91
CA ILE A 270 -12.78 2.62 -19.40
C ILE A 270 -12.79 2.77 -17.88
N SER A 271 -13.66 3.58 -17.32
CA SER A 271 -13.79 3.78 -15.87
C SER A 271 -14.18 2.48 -15.16
N ALA A 272 -15.23 1.80 -15.62
CA ALA A 272 -15.64 0.51 -15.08
C ALA A 272 -14.50 -0.53 -15.18
N ARG A 273 -13.78 -0.58 -16.31
CA ARG A 273 -12.64 -1.46 -16.49
C ARG A 273 -11.48 -1.15 -15.55
N SER A 274 -11.20 0.13 -15.29
CA SER A 274 -10.17 0.54 -14.34
C SER A 274 -10.50 0.02 -12.94
N MET A 275 -11.77 0.14 -12.53
CA MET A 275 -12.21 -0.37 -11.22
C MET A 275 -12.17 -1.91 -11.14
N GLU A 276 -12.43 -2.64 -12.23
CA GLU A 276 -12.24 -4.11 -12.30
C GLU A 276 -10.77 -4.50 -12.04
N VAL A 277 -9.82 -3.74 -12.60
CA VAL A 277 -8.39 -3.98 -12.40
C VAL A 277 -7.98 -3.66 -10.96
N TYR A 278 -8.44 -2.53 -10.42
CA TYR A 278 -8.23 -2.13 -9.04
C TYR A 278 -8.72 -3.22 -8.06
N ALA A 279 -9.95 -3.69 -8.24
CA ALA A 279 -10.51 -4.75 -7.41
C ALA A 279 -9.70 -6.05 -7.48
N ALA A 280 -9.20 -6.41 -8.67
CA ALA A 280 -8.34 -7.56 -8.85
C ALA A 280 -6.97 -7.41 -8.15
N MET A 281 -6.44 -6.18 -8.07
CA MET A 281 -5.21 -5.89 -7.33
C MET A 281 -5.42 -6.08 -5.82
N VAL A 282 -6.55 -5.61 -5.28
CA VAL A 282 -6.93 -5.76 -3.87
C VAL A 282 -7.17 -7.25 -3.52
N ASP A 283 -7.91 -7.98 -4.35
CA ASP A 283 -8.13 -9.44 -4.22
C ASP A 283 -6.77 -10.19 -4.18
N ARG A 284 -5.83 -9.84 -5.08
CA ARG A 284 -4.50 -10.47 -5.09
C ARG A 284 -3.66 -10.12 -3.87
N MET A 285 -3.75 -8.89 -3.39
CA MET A 285 -3.09 -8.46 -2.16
C MET A 285 -3.64 -9.26 -0.95
N ASP A 286 -4.96 -9.38 -0.83
CA ASP A 286 -5.59 -10.15 0.25
C ASP A 286 -5.17 -11.63 0.22
N TRP A 287 -5.12 -12.24 -0.97
CA TRP A 287 -4.64 -13.62 -1.12
C TRP A 287 -3.19 -13.77 -0.62
N ASN A 288 -2.33 -12.81 -0.93
CA ASN A 288 -0.94 -12.78 -0.47
C ASN A 288 -0.83 -12.59 1.06
N ILE A 289 -1.67 -11.74 1.64
CA ILE A 289 -1.79 -11.61 3.10
C ILE A 289 -2.16 -12.95 3.72
N GLY A 290 -3.11 -13.66 3.13
CA GLY A 290 -3.50 -15.02 3.53
C GLY A 290 -2.31 -15.96 3.60
N ARG A 291 -1.43 -15.96 2.61
CA ARG A 291 -0.21 -16.80 2.56
C ARG A 291 0.73 -16.55 3.75
N VAL A 292 0.88 -15.29 4.16
CA VAL A 292 1.72 -14.95 5.34
C VAL A 292 1.05 -15.43 6.63
N ILE A 293 -0.25 -15.21 6.79
CA ILE A 293 -1.00 -15.66 7.98
C ILE A 293 -1.02 -17.19 8.07
N ASP A 294 -1.16 -17.88 6.95
CA ASP A 294 -1.14 -19.35 6.89
C ASP A 294 0.25 -19.87 7.29
N TYR A 295 1.33 -19.26 6.80
CA TYR A 295 2.68 -19.60 7.22
C TYR A 295 2.87 -19.44 8.75
N LEU A 296 2.46 -18.32 9.33
CA LEU A 296 2.56 -18.10 10.78
C LEU A 296 1.69 -19.07 11.57
N THR A 297 0.59 -19.53 11.00
CA THR A 297 -0.27 -20.55 11.59
C THR A 297 0.41 -21.92 11.57
N GLU A 298 1.00 -22.31 10.44
CA GLU A 298 1.72 -23.57 10.24
C GLU A 298 2.96 -23.66 11.15
N THR A 299 3.65 -22.55 11.39
CA THR A 299 4.81 -22.48 12.29
C THR A 299 4.42 -22.29 13.77
N GLY A 300 3.13 -22.12 14.06
CA GLY A 300 2.64 -21.92 15.45
C GLY A 300 2.98 -20.54 16.02
N GLU A 301 3.31 -19.56 15.18
CA GLU A 301 3.70 -18.20 15.61
C GLU A 301 2.53 -17.19 15.57
N VAL A 302 1.40 -17.55 14.95
CA VAL A 302 0.27 -16.62 14.73
C VAL A 302 -0.30 -16.09 16.05
N ASP A 303 -0.45 -16.92 17.07
CA ASP A 303 -1.01 -16.53 18.38
C ASP A 303 -0.08 -15.63 19.20
N ASP A 304 1.21 -15.66 18.91
CA ASP A 304 2.23 -14.79 19.51
C ASP A 304 2.52 -13.54 18.63
N THR A 305 1.73 -13.30 17.57
CA THR A 305 1.96 -12.23 16.61
C THR A 305 0.84 -11.18 16.66
N VAL A 306 1.22 -9.93 16.87
CA VAL A 306 0.33 -8.78 16.65
C VAL A 306 0.35 -8.45 15.16
N VAL A 307 -0.80 -8.64 14.50
CA VAL A 307 -0.99 -8.30 13.08
C VAL A 307 -1.72 -6.98 12.97
N ILE A 308 -1.12 -6.02 12.27
CA ILE A 308 -1.71 -4.70 12.00
C ILE A 308 -1.85 -4.56 10.48
N PHE A 309 -3.06 -4.25 10.01
CA PHE A 309 -3.33 -3.87 8.63
C PHE A 309 -3.86 -2.44 8.58
N MET A 310 -3.32 -1.62 7.67
CA MET A 310 -3.79 -0.27 7.39
C MET A 310 -3.53 0.13 5.94
N SER A 311 -4.22 1.16 5.46
CA SER A 311 -3.81 1.92 4.27
C SER A 311 -2.96 3.12 4.69
N ASP A 312 -2.01 3.52 3.85
CA ASP A 312 -1.21 4.73 4.13
C ASP A 312 -1.96 6.04 3.85
N ASN A 313 -2.93 6.02 2.96
CA ASN A 313 -3.91 7.11 2.71
C ASN A 313 -5.19 6.50 2.14
N GLY A 314 -6.14 7.34 1.76
CA GLY A 314 -7.35 6.91 1.07
C GLY A 314 -7.09 6.57 -0.40
N ALA A 315 -8.13 6.08 -1.09
CA ALA A 315 -8.05 5.81 -2.53
C ALA A 315 -7.64 7.07 -3.29
N GLU A 316 -6.74 6.90 -4.28
CA GLU A 316 -6.30 7.98 -5.15
C GLU A 316 -7.40 8.34 -6.15
N GLY A 317 -7.98 9.52 -5.99
CA GLY A 317 -9.03 10.06 -6.87
C GLY A 317 -8.54 11.15 -7.82
N ALA A 318 -7.25 11.50 -7.80
CA ALA A 318 -6.73 12.55 -8.66
C ALA A 318 -6.53 12.06 -10.10
N ILE A 319 -6.92 12.89 -11.05
CA ILE A 319 -6.47 12.73 -12.43
C ILE A 319 -5.05 13.26 -12.50
N VAL A 320 -4.10 12.36 -12.68
CA VAL A 320 -2.66 12.69 -12.70
C VAL A 320 -2.33 13.71 -13.79
N GLU A 321 -3.08 13.70 -14.92
CA GLU A 321 -2.99 14.70 -15.98
C GLU A 321 -3.38 16.11 -15.53
N ALA A 322 -4.21 16.24 -14.49
CA ALA A 322 -4.58 17.53 -13.91
C ALA A 322 -3.55 18.08 -12.91
N MET A 323 -2.56 17.29 -12.53
CA MET A 323 -1.49 17.78 -11.65
C MET A 323 -0.50 18.66 -12.42
N PRO A 324 -0.41 19.99 -12.11
CA PRO A 324 0.45 20.92 -12.85
C PRO A 324 1.94 20.53 -12.83
N ILE A 325 2.34 19.73 -11.84
CA ILE A 325 3.74 19.34 -11.59
C ILE A 325 4.19 18.19 -12.51
N LEU A 326 3.27 17.36 -12.99
CA LEU A 326 3.59 16.18 -13.81
C LEU A 326 3.51 16.45 -15.32
N GLY A 327 3.24 17.70 -15.74
CA GLY A 327 3.53 18.20 -17.09
C GLY A 327 2.92 17.41 -18.25
N GLY A 328 1.69 16.89 -18.11
CA GLY A 328 0.98 16.25 -19.20
C GLY A 328 1.37 14.79 -19.47
N LEU A 329 1.88 14.08 -18.47
CA LEU A 329 2.01 12.62 -18.55
C LEU A 329 0.61 12.00 -18.74
N LYS A 330 0.37 11.41 -19.89
CA LYS A 330 -0.83 10.59 -20.15
C LYS A 330 -0.68 9.27 -19.42
N ILE A 331 -0.95 9.27 -18.13
CA ILE A 331 -1.09 8.06 -17.33
C ILE A 331 -2.57 7.67 -17.42
N GLY A 332 -2.84 6.41 -17.73
CA GLY A 332 -4.20 5.95 -17.92
C GLY A 332 -5.10 6.35 -16.75
N ARG A 333 -6.28 6.88 -17.07
CA ARG A 333 -7.23 7.38 -16.10
C ARG A 333 -7.65 6.27 -15.14
N ALA A 334 -7.20 6.33 -13.90
CA ALA A 334 -7.79 5.57 -12.82
C ALA A 334 -8.92 6.41 -12.24
N HIS A 335 -10.14 6.07 -12.55
CA HIS A 335 -11.31 6.61 -11.86
C HIS A 335 -11.70 5.61 -10.77
N VAL A 336 -11.57 6.03 -9.53
CA VAL A 336 -12.06 5.30 -8.36
C VAL A 336 -13.34 5.94 -7.87
#